data_7629942b4e8fd6684b59010adada34ce
#
_entry.id   7629942b4e8fd6684b59010adada34ce
#
_cell.length_a   1.000
_cell.length_b   1.000
_cell.length_c   1.000
_cell.angle_alpha   90.00
_cell.angle_beta   90.00
_cell.angle_gamma   90.00
#
_symmetry.space_group_name_H-M   'P 1'
#
loop_
_entity.id
_entity.type
_entity.pdbx_description
1 polymer ?
#
loop_
_entity_poly.entity_id
_entity_poly.type
_entity_poly.pdbx_seq_one_letter_code
_entity_poly.pdbx_strand_id
1 'polypeptide(L)'
;MDSLTGAYSRQYFECFLAESEQVEGVVMIDVDHFKEVNDRFGHLVGDKALQSVAQSILSNLRQTDVLVRYGGDEFLLLVPHIRPGEHVIQRVREAAASARVEGYPELELSASVGGVCGVRPLTEAIRQADAKMYQNKAERKN
;
A
#
# COMPACT_ATOMS: atom_id res chain seq x y z
N MET A 1 0.98 5.97 -15.02
CA MET A 1 1.12 6.22 -13.58
C MET A 1 -0.12 6.87 -13.00
N ASP A 2 -0.36 6.65 -11.74
CA ASP A 2 -1.41 7.39 -11.04
C ASP A 2 -0.91 8.82 -10.78
N SER A 3 -1.63 9.81 -11.31
CA SER A 3 -1.17 11.20 -11.27
C SER A 3 -1.17 11.80 -9.87
N LEU A 4 -2.01 11.29 -8.97
CA LEU A 4 -2.09 11.82 -7.61
C LEU A 4 -0.93 11.36 -6.73
N THR A 5 -0.58 10.07 -6.79
CA THR A 5 0.31 9.45 -5.80
C THR A 5 1.72 9.17 -6.31
N GLY A 6 1.91 9.10 -7.62
CA GLY A 6 3.18 8.70 -8.23
C GLY A 6 3.37 7.19 -8.31
N ALA A 7 2.45 6.41 -7.79
CA ALA A 7 2.42 4.96 -7.96
C ALA A 7 1.96 4.62 -9.37
N TYR A 8 2.18 3.39 -9.80
CA TYR A 8 1.58 2.90 -11.05
C TYR A 8 0.07 2.81 -10.89
N SER A 9 -0.66 3.03 -12.00
CA SER A 9 -2.12 2.91 -11.99
C SER A 9 -2.54 1.44 -11.99
N ARG A 10 -3.77 1.17 -11.56
CA ARG A 10 -4.34 -0.17 -11.66
C ARG A 10 -4.43 -0.62 -13.12
N GLN A 11 -4.75 0.30 -14.02
CA GLN A 11 -4.80 -0.01 -15.45
C GLN A 11 -3.45 -0.49 -15.97
N TYR A 12 -2.36 0.17 -15.58
CA TYR A 12 -1.02 -0.27 -15.93
C TYR A 12 -0.73 -1.68 -15.39
N PHE A 13 -1.12 -1.93 -14.15
CA PHE A 13 -0.97 -3.25 -13.55
C PHE A 13 -1.70 -4.32 -14.36
N GLU A 14 -2.96 -4.09 -14.69
CA GLU A 14 -3.77 -5.06 -15.42
C GLU A 14 -3.23 -5.34 -16.82
N CYS A 15 -2.68 -4.31 -17.49
CA CYS A 15 -2.15 -4.45 -18.83
C CYS A 15 -0.77 -5.11 -18.88
N PHE A 16 0.09 -4.86 -17.90
CA PHE A 16 1.51 -5.21 -18.01
C PHE A 16 2.05 -6.06 -16.88
N LEU A 17 1.44 -6.07 -15.72
CA LEU A 17 2.01 -6.71 -14.53
C LEU A 17 1.20 -7.89 -13.99
N ALA A 18 -0.08 -8.00 -14.35
CA ALA A 18 -0.98 -8.98 -13.75
C ALA A 18 -0.56 -10.45 -13.98
N GLU A 19 0.16 -10.70 -15.06
CA GLU A 19 0.64 -12.06 -15.40
C GLU A 19 2.10 -12.27 -15.09
N SER A 20 2.73 -11.35 -14.36
CA SER A 20 4.13 -11.48 -14.00
C SER A 20 4.37 -12.69 -13.11
N GLU A 21 5.36 -13.52 -13.47
CA GLU A 21 5.75 -14.70 -12.70
C GLU A 21 6.98 -14.45 -11.82
N GLN A 22 7.60 -13.28 -11.95
CA GLN A 22 8.84 -12.96 -11.27
C GLN A 22 8.61 -12.07 -10.03
N VAL A 23 7.55 -12.35 -9.29
CA VAL A 23 7.23 -11.63 -8.07
C VAL A 23 7.27 -12.61 -6.90
N GLU A 24 8.20 -12.39 -5.98
CA GLU A 24 8.35 -13.24 -4.80
C GLU A 24 7.38 -12.83 -3.68
N GLY A 25 7.25 -11.54 -3.44
CA GLY A 25 6.39 -11.01 -2.39
C GLY A 25 5.26 -10.13 -2.93
N VAL A 26 4.08 -10.26 -2.33
CA VAL A 26 2.91 -9.47 -2.66
C VAL A 26 2.35 -8.91 -1.37
N VAL A 27 2.18 -7.58 -1.31
CA VAL A 27 1.70 -6.89 -0.11
C VAL A 27 0.50 -6.03 -0.48
N MET A 28 -0.60 -6.20 0.24
CA MET A 28 -1.79 -5.36 0.09
C MET A 28 -1.84 -4.35 1.24
N ILE A 29 -2.11 -3.10 0.91
CA ILE A 29 -2.04 -1.96 1.83
C ILE A 29 -3.34 -1.16 1.72
N ASP A 30 -3.95 -0.86 2.86
CA ASP A 30 -5.17 -0.04 2.92
C ASP A 30 -4.95 1.07 3.94
N VAL A 31 -5.16 2.32 3.54
CA VAL A 31 -5.01 3.46 4.44
C VAL A 31 -6.15 3.45 5.46
N ASP A 32 -5.80 3.40 6.74
CA ASP A 32 -6.78 3.30 7.83
C ASP A 32 -7.62 4.57 7.94
N HIS A 33 -8.92 4.37 8.13
CA HIS A 33 -9.87 5.46 8.39
C HIS A 33 -9.90 6.55 7.31
N PHE A 34 -9.60 6.17 6.07
CA PHE A 34 -9.52 7.13 4.97
C PHE A 34 -10.85 7.87 4.76
N LYS A 35 -11.98 7.15 4.85
CA LYS A 35 -13.30 7.77 4.73
C LYS A 35 -13.50 8.84 5.81
N GLU A 36 -13.06 8.55 7.04
CA GLU A 36 -13.18 9.51 8.15
C GLU A 36 -12.31 10.74 7.91
N VAL A 37 -11.13 10.58 7.30
CA VAL A 37 -10.28 11.70 6.93
C VAL A 37 -11.00 12.59 5.93
N ASN A 38 -11.60 12.01 4.89
CA ASN A 38 -12.38 12.78 3.91
C ASN A 38 -13.56 13.48 4.56
N ASP A 39 -14.30 12.78 5.42
CA ASP A 39 -15.50 13.34 6.06
C ASP A 39 -15.14 14.48 7.01
N ARG A 40 -14.02 14.38 7.73
CA ARG A 40 -13.62 15.36 8.73
C ARG A 40 -12.85 16.54 8.13
N PHE A 41 -11.94 16.28 7.18
CA PHE A 41 -11.03 17.29 6.65
C PHE A 41 -11.29 17.67 5.19
N GLY A 42 -12.17 16.95 4.49
CA GLY A 42 -12.47 17.16 3.09
C GLY A 42 -11.60 16.35 2.15
N HIS A 43 -12.06 16.24 0.90
CA HIS A 43 -11.40 15.40 -0.11
C HIS A 43 -10.00 15.90 -0.49
N LEU A 44 -9.75 17.21 -0.44
CA LEU A 44 -8.42 17.74 -0.74
C LEU A 44 -7.39 17.27 0.27
N VAL A 45 -7.75 17.23 1.56
CA VAL A 45 -6.87 16.71 2.60
C VAL A 45 -6.75 15.21 2.48
N GLY A 46 -7.83 14.51 2.14
CA GLY A 46 -7.78 13.07 1.86
C GLY A 46 -6.81 12.75 0.73
N ASP A 47 -6.83 13.52 -0.36
CA ASP A 47 -5.89 13.34 -1.47
C ASP A 47 -4.45 13.56 -1.02
N LYS A 48 -4.21 14.58 -0.20
CA LYS A 48 -2.88 14.84 0.36
C LYS A 48 -2.43 13.72 1.29
N ALA A 49 -3.36 13.14 2.04
CA ALA A 49 -3.06 11.99 2.90
C ALA A 49 -2.61 10.78 2.07
N LEU A 50 -3.35 10.45 1.01
CA LEU A 50 -2.97 9.37 0.11
C LEU A 50 -1.62 9.62 -0.54
N GLN A 51 -1.40 10.84 -1.00
CA GLN A 51 -0.15 11.24 -1.61
C GLN A 51 1.02 11.11 -0.63
N SER A 52 0.83 11.54 0.60
CA SER A 52 1.84 11.47 1.64
C SER A 52 2.19 10.03 2.01
N VAL A 53 1.19 9.17 2.16
CA VAL A 53 1.41 7.75 2.44
C VAL A 53 2.16 7.10 1.28
N ALA A 54 1.73 7.33 0.05
CA ALA A 54 2.38 6.76 -1.14
C ALA A 54 3.84 7.21 -1.25
N GLN A 55 4.11 8.50 -1.05
CA GLN A 55 5.48 9.03 -1.13
C GLN A 55 6.36 8.45 -0.02
N SER A 56 5.82 8.30 1.18
CA SER A 56 6.55 7.71 2.29
C SER A 56 6.91 6.24 2.00
N ILE A 57 5.98 5.48 1.45
CA ILE A 57 6.24 4.09 1.06
C ILE A 57 7.27 4.05 -0.08
N LEU A 58 7.07 4.84 -1.13
CA LEU A 58 7.97 4.88 -2.29
C LEU A 58 9.42 5.20 -1.89
N SER A 59 9.61 6.11 -0.95
CA SER A 59 10.96 6.48 -0.51
C SER A 59 11.67 5.38 0.26
N ASN A 60 10.94 4.34 0.68
CA ASN A 60 11.49 3.18 1.38
C ASN A 60 11.58 1.93 0.50
N LEU A 61 11.25 2.04 -0.78
CA LEU A 61 11.30 0.91 -1.71
C LEU A 61 12.61 0.86 -2.48
N ARG A 62 12.96 -0.34 -2.92
CA ARG A 62 14.02 -0.52 -3.89
C ARG A 62 13.52 -0.15 -5.28
N GLN A 63 14.45 0.16 -6.18
CA GLN A 63 14.12 0.51 -7.56
C GLN A 63 13.34 -0.60 -8.27
N THR A 64 13.57 -1.86 -7.91
CA THR A 64 12.90 -3.01 -8.50
C THR A 64 11.52 -3.29 -7.94
N ASP A 65 11.17 -2.69 -6.80
CA ASP A 65 9.86 -2.84 -6.19
C ASP A 65 8.85 -1.98 -6.93
N VAL A 66 7.62 -2.46 -7.02
CA VAL A 66 6.57 -1.78 -7.78
C VAL A 66 5.38 -1.51 -6.87
N LEU A 67 5.04 -0.24 -6.70
CA LEU A 67 3.84 0.17 -5.97
C LEU A 67 2.75 0.55 -6.97
N VAL A 68 1.57 -0.04 -6.78
CA VAL A 68 0.40 0.17 -7.62
C VAL A 68 -0.72 0.77 -6.78
N ARG A 69 -1.38 1.81 -7.26
CA ARG A 69 -2.63 2.25 -6.64
C ARG A 69 -3.74 1.32 -7.12
N TYR A 70 -4.16 0.42 -6.25
CA TYR A 70 -5.04 -0.69 -6.61
C TYR A 70 -6.53 -0.34 -6.48
N GLY A 71 -6.85 0.50 -5.52
CA GLY A 71 -8.20 1.02 -5.29
C GLY A 71 -8.11 2.47 -4.82
N GLY A 72 -9.22 3.06 -4.38
CA GLY A 72 -9.27 4.46 -3.95
C GLY A 72 -8.27 4.77 -2.83
N ASP A 73 -8.25 3.94 -1.82
CA ASP A 73 -7.37 4.07 -0.65
C ASP A 73 -6.50 2.82 -0.47
N GLU A 74 -6.33 2.02 -1.52
CA GLU A 74 -5.60 0.77 -1.48
C GLU A 74 -4.39 0.79 -2.40
N PHE A 75 -3.29 0.19 -1.92
CA PHE A 75 -2.07 0.03 -2.71
C PHE A 75 -1.68 -1.44 -2.73
N LEU A 76 -1.07 -1.84 -3.83
CA LEU A 76 -0.50 -3.17 -4.03
C LEU A 76 0.99 -3.00 -4.24
N LEU A 77 1.78 -3.68 -3.42
CA LEU A 77 3.24 -3.67 -3.55
C LEU A 77 3.70 -5.03 -4.09
N LEU A 78 4.43 -5.00 -5.18
CA LEU A 78 5.04 -6.19 -5.78
C LEU A 78 6.54 -6.15 -5.52
N VAL A 79 7.05 -7.20 -4.86
CA VAL A 79 8.45 -7.30 -4.47
C VAL A 79 9.08 -8.47 -5.22
N PRO A 80 9.93 -8.22 -6.23
CA PRO A 80 10.54 -9.30 -6.99
C PRO A 80 11.45 -10.19 -6.17
N HIS A 81 12.21 -9.61 -5.23
CA HIS A 81 13.15 -10.34 -4.40
C HIS A 81 13.07 -9.93 -2.95
N ILE A 82 12.93 -10.93 -2.07
CA ILE A 82 12.95 -10.71 -0.63
C ILE A 82 14.23 -11.33 -0.08
N ARG A 83 15.03 -10.52 0.61
CA ARG A 83 16.28 -10.99 1.24
C ARG A 83 15.98 -11.68 2.57
N PRO A 84 16.77 -12.68 2.97
CA PRO A 84 16.63 -13.28 4.30
C PRO A 84 16.67 -12.21 5.40
N GLY A 85 15.75 -12.28 6.35
CA GLY A 85 15.66 -11.32 7.46
C GLY A 85 15.02 -9.99 7.11
N GLU A 86 14.54 -9.83 5.89
CA GLU A 86 13.87 -8.60 5.47
C GLU A 86 12.44 -8.54 5.99
N HIS A 87 12.08 -7.42 6.62
CA HIS A 87 10.76 -7.21 7.22
C HIS A 87 9.95 -6.19 6.40
N VAL A 88 9.51 -6.63 5.21
CA VAL A 88 8.83 -5.74 4.26
C VAL A 88 7.54 -5.16 4.84
N ILE A 89 6.71 -6.02 5.45
CA ILE A 89 5.42 -5.59 6.01
C ILE A 89 5.60 -4.54 7.08
N GLN A 90 6.54 -4.76 8.00
CA GLN A 90 6.81 -3.80 9.07
C GLN A 90 7.33 -2.48 8.53
N ARG A 91 8.23 -2.51 7.55
CA ARG A 91 8.75 -1.29 6.92
C ARG A 91 7.64 -0.49 6.25
N VAL A 92 6.71 -1.17 5.59
CA VAL A 92 5.57 -0.51 4.95
C VAL A 92 4.67 0.14 5.99
N ARG A 93 4.39 -0.56 7.09
CA ARG A 93 3.58 0.00 8.19
C ARG A 93 4.25 1.24 8.79
N GLU A 94 5.53 1.17 9.05
CA GLU A 94 6.29 2.29 9.63
C GLU A 94 6.33 3.47 8.67
N ALA A 95 6.51 3.21 7.38
CA ALA A 95 6.50 4.26 6.36
C ALA A 95 5.15 4.98 6.33
N ALA A 96 4.06 4.22 6.33
CA ALA A 96 2.71 4.80 6.34
C ALA A 96 2.47 5.61 7.62
N ALA A 97 2.89 5.09 8.76
CA ALA A 97 2.71 5.76 10.05
C ALA A 97 3.56 7.03 10.19
N SER A 98 4.64 7.14 9.43
CA SER A 98 5.49 8.34 9.43
C SER A 98 4.98 9.44 8.50
N ALA A 99 4.02 9.13 7.65
CA ALA A 99 3.46 10.11 6.71
C ALA A 99 2.72 11.22 7.45
N ARG A 100 2.85 12.44 6.96
CA ARG A 100 2.19 13.61 7.55
C ARG A 100 1.65 14.50 6.44
N VAL A 101 0.57 15.21 6.75
CA VAL A 101 -0.01 16.21 5.86
C VAL A 101 0.37 17.58 6.38
N GLU A 102 1.02 18.38 5.54
CA GLU A 102 1.41 19.74 5.89
C GLU A 102 0.19 20.57 6.25
N GLY A 103 0.27 21.27 7.36
CA GLY A 103 -0.84 22.08 7.85
C GLY A 103 -1.84 21.34 8.75
N TYR A 104 -1.67 20.03 8.91
CA TYR A 104 -2.57 19.20 9.71
C TYR A 104 -1.78 18.30 10.65
N PRO A 105 -1.04 18.88 11.61
CA PRO A 105 -0.15 18.08 12.47
C PRO A 105 -0.88 17.10 13.38
N GLU A 106 -2.16 17.34 13.66
CA GLU A 106 -2.99 16.44 14.47
C GLU A 106 -3.45 15.19 13.71
N LEU A 107 -3.34 15.20 12.39
CA LEU A 107 -3.78 14.08 11.57
C LEU A 107 -2.70 12.98 11.58
N GLU A 108 -3.01 11.89 12.25
CA GLU A 108 -2.15 10.71 12.27
C GLU A 108 -2.60 9.72 11.22
N LEU A 109 -1.66 9.29 10.38
CA LEU A 109 -1.93 8.33 9.30
C LEU A 109 -1.37 6.97 9.65
N SER A 110 -2.05 5.94 9.21
CA SER A 110 -1.60 4.56 9.34
C SER A 110 -2.18 3.71 8.23
N ALA A 111 -1.69 2.49 8.10
CA ALA A 111 -2.19 1.56 7.10
C ALA A 111 -2.30 0.16 7.69
N SER A 112 -3.30 -0.57 7.23
CA SER A 112 -3.44 -1.99 7.46
C SER A 112 -2.74 -2.71 6.32
N VAL A 113 -1.92 -3.71 6.65
CA VAL A 113 -1.01 -4.33 5.71
C VAL A 113 -1.07 -5.84 5.84
N GLY A 114 -1.18 -6.54 4.72
CA GLY A 114 -1.09 -7.99 4.66
C GLY A 114 -0.23 -8.42 3.49
N GLY A 115 0.55 -9.46 3.67
CA GLY A 115 1.45 -9.91 2.61
C GLY A 115 1.68 -11.40 2.62
N VAL A 116 2.09 -11.90 1.46
CA VAL A 116 2.48 -13.29 1.27
C VAL A 116 3.72 -13.36 0.41
N CYS A 117 4.44 -14.46 0.48
CA CYS A 117 5.58 -14.70 -0.40
C CYS A 117 5.52 -16.11 -0.96
N GLY A 118 6.08 -16.29 -2.15
CA GLY A 118 6.15 -17.59 -2.78
C GLY A 118 4.83 -18.17 -3.25
N VAL A 119 3.77 -17.35 -3.35
CA VAL A 119 2.44 -17.81 -3.77
C VAL A 119 2.23 -17.51 -5.25
N ARG A 120 1.76 -18.47 -5.98
CA ARG A 120 1.49 -18.38 -7.41
C ARG A 120 0.14 -19.02 -7.75
N PRO A 121 -0.56 -18.55 -8.77
CA PRO A 121 -0.25 -17.38 -9.60
C PRO A 121 -0.44 -16.07 -8.85
N LEU A 122 -0.09 -14.95 -9.47
CA LEU A 122 -0.18 -13.64 -8.86
C LEU A 122 -1.58 -13.31 -8.34
N THR A 123 -2.61 -13.70 -9.07
CA THR A 123 -4.01 -13.51 -8.65
C THR A 123 -4.30 -14.16 -7.29
N GLU A 124 -3.75 -15.35 -7.06
CA GLU A 124 -3.92 -16.06 -5.78
C GLU A 124 -3.12 -15.36 -4.66
N ALA A 125 -1.91 -14.90 -4.99
CA ALA A 125 -1.09 -14.15 -4.02
C ALA A 125 -1.80 -12.87 -3.58
N ILE A 126 -2.40 -12.14 -4.52
CA ILE A 126 -3.17 -10.93 -4.22
C ILE A 126 -4.36 -11.25 -3.33
N ARG A 127 -5.10 -12.32 -3.64
CA ARG A 127 -6.25 -12.74 -2.85
C ARG A 127 -5.85 -13.03 -1.40
N GLN A 128 -4.76 -13.76 -1.21
CA GLN A 128 -4.27 -14.10 0.13
C GLN A 128 -3.74 -12.88 0.88
N ALA A 129 -3.00 -11.99 0.19
CA ALA A 129 -2.50 -10.77 0.80
C ALA A 129 -3.66 -9.87 1.25
N ASP A 130 -4.69 -9.76 0.41
CA ASP A 130 -5.89 -8.99 0.72
C ASP A 130 -6.61 -9.53 1.96
N ALA A 131 -6.76 -10.85 2.05
CA ALA A 131 -7.37 -11.48 3.24
C ALA A 131 -6.59 -11.19 4.51
N LYS A 132 -5.26 -11.24 4.44
CA LYS A 132 -4.39 -10.92 5.58
C LYS A 132 -4.47 -9.45 5.96
N MET A 133 -4.59 -8.57 4.98
CA MET A 133 -4.75 -7.13 5.22
C MET A 133 -6.06 -6.87 5.96
N TYR A 134 -7.16 -7.49 5.53
CA TYR A 134 -8.45 -7.38 6.21
C TYR A 134 -8.40 -7.91 7.63
N GLN A 135 -7.71 -9.01 7.87
CA GLN A 135 -7.51 -9.56 9.21
C GLN A 135 -6.74 -8.57 10.08
N ASN A 136 -5.68 -7.97 9.56
CA ASN A 136 -4.90 -6.96 10.25
C ASN A 136 -5.76 -5.74 10.59
N LYS A 137 -6.59 -5.30 9.65
CA LYS A 137 -7.51 -4.18 9.85
C LYS A 137 -8.51 -4.45 10.96
N ALA A 138 -9.09 -5.65 11.00
CA ALA A 138 -10.04 -6.05 12.04
C ALA A 138 -9.39 -6.08 13.43
N GLU A 139 -8.16 -6.59 13.53
CA GLU A 139 -7.41 -6.62 14.80
C GLU A 139 -7.11 -5.22 15.32
N ARG A 140 -6.83 -4.28 14.42
CA ARG A 140 -6.46 -2.92 14.79
C ARG A 140 -7.64 -2.06 15.21
N LYS A 141 -8.87 -2.45 14.86
CA LYS A 141 -10.09 -1.73 15.25
C LYS A 141 -10.55 -2.04 16.68
N ASN A 142 -9.98 -3.04 17.26
CA ASN A 142 -10.31 -3.43 18.64
C ASN A 142 -9.37 -2.70 19.64
#